data_5b9c25621eafa9afa5822aae24f33676
#
_entry.id   5b9c25621eafa9afa5822aae24f33676
#
_cell.length_a   1.000
_cell.length_b   1.000
_cell.length_c   1.000
_cell.angle_alpha   90.00
_cell.angle_beta   90.00
_cell.angle_gamma   90.00
#
_symmetry.space_group_name_H-M   'P 1'
#
loop_
_entity.id
_entity.type
_entity.pdbx_description
1 polymer ?
#
loop_
_entity_poly.entity_id
_entity_poly.type
_entity_poly.pdbx_seq_one_letter_code
_entity_poly.pdbx_strand_id
1 'polypeptide(L)'
;MKPTLFLLAAGMGSRYGGLKQLDELGPHGETIMDYSIYDAINAGFGKLVFVIRKDFEDDFRRIVLSKYEGHIPCELVFQSIDALPEGFTCPEGRTKPWGTNHALMMGAKVINEPFAVLNCDDFYDRDAFRVMGKWLSELPEGSTGKYAMVGFRVGNTLSESGTVSRGVCENDEHHHLTSVVERTKIQRFDGVVKYLADDGGTWVAIPDTTPVSMNFWGFTPDYFQHSEAYFKEFLSDPKNMENLKSEFFIPLMVDKLIHDGTATCEVLDTTSKWFGVTYPEDRPDVVAKFQKLADDGVYPEKMF
;
A
#
# COMPACT_ATOMS: atom_id res chain seq x y z
N MET A 1 -12.45 -2.39 18.60
CA MET A 1 -11.06 -1.91 18.84
C MET A 1 -10.70 -0.96 17.71
N LYS A 2 -9.92 0.13 17.96
CA LYS A 2 -9.51 1.03 16.87
C LYS A 2 -8.41 0.34 16.04
N PRO A 3 -8.52 0.31 14.71
CA PRO A 3 -7.53 -0.33 13.87
C PRO A 3 -6.21 0.46 13.81
N THR A 4 -5.13 -0.23 13.44
CA THR A 4 -3.82 0.38 13.16
C THR A 4 -3.66 0.63 11.66
N LEU A 5 -3.05 1.77 11.28
CA LEU A 5 -2.56 2.01 9.93
C LEU A 5 -1.06 1.75 9.87
N PHE A 6 -0.64 0.84 8.99
CA PHE A 6 0.76 0.53 8.70
C PHE A 6 1.18 1.20 7.40
N LEU A 7 2.22 2.04 7.47
CA LEU A 7 2.70 2.83 6.34
C LEU A 7 4.04 2.26 5.82
N LEU A 8 4.05 1.85 4.56
CA LEU A 8 5.24 1.36 3.87
C LEU A 8 6.13 2.55 3.47
N ALA A 9 7.09 2.89 4.32
CA ALA A 9 8.00 4.03 4.14
C ALA A 9 9.49 3.63 3.95
N ALA A 10 9.80 2.32 3.91
CA ALA A 10 11.17 1.82 3.71
C ALA A 10 11.64 1.87 2.25
N GLY A 11 10.71 1.97 1.29
CA GLY A 11 10.97 2.11 -0.13
C GLY A 11 11.48 3.50 -0.49
N MET A 12 12.67 3.82 -0.03
CA MET A 12 13.33 5.07 -0.35
C MET A 12 13.52 5.22 -1.84
N GLY A 13 12.96 6.27 -2.40
CA GLY A 13 13.18 6.64 -3.78
C GLY A 13 14.67 6.84 -4.08
N SER A 14 15.37 5.74 -4.39
CA SER A 14 16.76 5.75 -4.85
C SER A 14 16.99 6.66 -6.06
N ARG A 15 15.90 7.12 -6.69
CA ARG A 15 15.91 7.99 -7.87
C ARG A 15 16.13 9.47 -7.58
N TYR A 16 15.97 9.94 -6.31
CA TYR A 16 16.03 11.37 -5.96
C TYR A 16 17.02 11.73 -4.85
N GLY A 17 17.81 10.75 -4.35
CA GLY A 17 18.87 11.01 -3.36
C GLY A 17 18.37 11.50 -1.99
N GLY A 18 17.08 11.39 -1.69
CA GLY A 18 16.47 11.86 -0.45
C GLY A 18 15.19 11.09 -0.06
N LEU A 19 14.57 11.49 1.06
CA LEU A 19 13.28 10.97 1.51
C LEU A 19 12.17 11.52 0.59
N LYS A 20 11.82 10.81 -0.49
CA LYS A 20 10.73 11.19 -1.42
C LYS A 20 9.41 11.46 -0.69
N GLN A 21 9.20 10.82 0.46
CA GLN A 21 8.03 11.00 1.33
C GLN A 21 7.96 12.39 1.97
N LEU A 22 9.03 13.18 1.87
CA LEU A 22 9.10 14.55 2.38
C LEU A 22 8.91 15.61 1.28
N ASP A 23 8.58 15.22 0.04
CA ASP A 23 8.26 16.18 -1.02
C ASP A 23 6.94 16.89 -0.68
N GLU A 24 7.02 18.18 -0.44
CA GLU A 24 5.90 19.05 -0.15
C GLU A 24 5.13 19.33 -1.45
N LEU A 25 3.97 18.71 -1.57
CA LEU A 25 3.12 18.78 -2.76
C LEU A 25 1.81 19.52 -2.51
N GLY A 26 1.42 19.64 -1.25
CA GLY A 26 0.25 20.40 -0.83
C GLY A 26 0.52 21.91 -0.74
N PRO A 27 -0.53 22.75 -0.80
CA PRO A 27 -0.41 24.21 -0.85
C PRO A 27 0.17 24.85 0.41
N HIS A 28 0.15 24.16 1.55
CA HIS A 28 0.66 24.67 2.83
C HIS A 28 1.88 23.87 3.33
N GLY A 29 2.55 23.12 2.43
CA GLY A 29 3.73 22.31 2.74
C GLY A 29 3.40 20.89 3.19
N GLU A 30 2.20 20.39 2.89
CA GLU A 30 1.84 19.02 3.18
C GLU A 30 2.51 18.05 2.19
N THR A 31 2.91 16.91 2.73
CA THR A 31 3.32 15.74 1.95
C THR A 31 2.10 14.88 1.60
N ILE A 32 2.20 13.98 0.63
CA ILE A 32 1.12 13.01 0.33
C ILE A 32 0.73 12.21 1.59
N MET A 33 1.70 11.85 2.40
CA MET A 33 1.48 11.09 3.63
C MET A 33 0.63 11.86 4.66
N ASP A 34 0.75 13.19 4.72
CA ASP A 34 -0.05 14.01 5.65
C ASP A 34 -1.55 13.87 5.36
N TYR A 35 -1.95 13.82 4.08
CA TYR A 35 -3.33 13.58 3.66
C TYR A 35 -3.82 12.19 4.07
N SER A 36 -3.01 11.15 3.83
CA SER A 36 -3.34 9.78 4.22
C SER A 36 -3.53 9.63 5.73
N ILE A 37 -2.68 10.26 6.53
CA ILE A 37 -2.77 10.21 7.99
C ILE A 37 -3.99 11.01 8.50
N TYR A 38 -4.24 12.18 7.91
CA TYR A 38 -5.43 12.96 8.26
C TYR A 38 -6.72 12.18 7.98
N ASP A 39 -6.83 11.54 6.82
CA ASP A 39 -8.00 10.74 6.47
C ASP A 39 -8.12 9.47 7.33
N ALA A 40 -7.00 8.84 7.68
CA ALA A 40 -7.00 7.69 8.61
C ALA A 40 -7.52 8.07 10.00
N ILE A 41 -7.07 9.19 10.57
CA ILE A 41 -7.56 9.68 11.87
C ILE A 41 -9.08 9.91 11.81
N ASN A 42 -9.56 10.55 10.76
CA ASN A 42 -10.99 10.81 10.56
C ASN A 42 -11.81 9.54 10.28
N ALA A 43 -11.18 8.49 9.73
CA ALA A 43 -11.79 7.18 9.53
C ALA A 43 -11.74 6.28 10.78
N GLY A 44 -11.20 6.77 11.91
CA GLY A 44 -11.22 6.08 13.20
C GLY A 44 -10.01 5.20 13.51
N PHE A 45 -8.94 5.27 12.72
CA PHE A 45 -7.68 4.61 13.06
C PHE A 45 -7.12 5.17 14.38
N GLY A 46 -6.53 4.30 15.20
CA GLY A 46 -6.09 4.64 16.55
C GLY A 46 -4.58 4.61 16.77
N LYS A 47 -3.81 4.13 15.79
CA LYS A 47 -2.35 4.04 15.84
C LYS A 47 -1.77 4.06 14.45
N LEU A 48 -0.59 4.64 14.30
CA LEU A 48 0.24 4.57 13.09
C LEU A 48 1.49 3.73 13.37
N VAL A 49 1.85 2.88 12.43
CA VAL A 49 3.12 2.14 12.45
C VAL A 49 3.82 2.42 11.12
N PHE A 50 5.03 2.94 11.18
CA PHE A 50 5.83 3.21 10.00
C PHE A 50 6.95 2.19 9.90
N VAL A 51 7.09 1.54 8.76
CA VAL A 51 8.29 0.77 8.46
C VAL A 51 9.26 1.64 7.67
N ILE A 52 10.46 1.80 8.22
CA ILE A 52 11.54 2.57 7.61
C ILE A 52 12.85 1.77 7.64
N ARG A 53 13.89 2.31 7.02
CA ARG A 53 15.25 1.82 7.23
C ARG A 53 15.82 2.47 8.49
N LYS A 54 16.64 1.72 9.24
CA LYS A 54 17.20 2.18 10.53
C LYS A 54 18.08 3.44 10.40
N ASP A 55 18.79 3.59 9.29
CA ASP A 55 19.66 4.73 9.01
C ASP A 55 18.92 6.07 8.85
N PHE A 56 17.58 6.05 8.74
CA PHE A 56 16.75 7.25 8.65
C PHE A 56 15.97 7.57 9.93
N GLU A 57 16.16 6.83 11.01
CA GLU A 57 15.34 6.95 12.21
C GLU A 57 15.33 8.37 12.77
N ASP A 58 16.51 8.98 12.99
CA ASP A 58 16.62 10.27 13.64
C ASP A 58 15.95 11.39 12.83
N ASP A 59 16.20 11.42 11.53
CA ASP A 59 15.56 12.38 10.63
C ASP A 59 14.05 12.15 10.53
N PHE A 60 13.61 10.89 10.45
CA PHE A 60 12.19 10.56 10.37
C PHE A 60 11.44 10.97 11.66
N ARG A 61 12.03 10.73 12.83
CA ARG A 61 11.48 11.18 14.12
C ARG A 61 11.36 12.70 14.16
N ARG A 62 12.43 13.40 13.80
CA ARG A 62 12.51 14.87 13.87
C ARG A 62 11.57 15.54 12.87
N ILE A 63 11.45 15.03 11.64
CA ILE A 63 10.76 15.73 10.54
C ILE A 63 9.33 15.21 10.38
N VAL A 64 9.12 13.89 10.51
CA VAL A 64 7.83 13.25 10.21
C VAL A 64 7.00 13.05 11.48
N LEU A 65 7.53 12.31 12.47
CA LEU A 65 6.73 11.98 13.64
C LEU A 65 6.35 13.19 14.47
N SER A 66 7.22 14.21 14.53
CA SER A 66 6.92 15.46 15.26
C SER A 66 5.65 16.17 14.77
N LYS A 67 5.24 15.96 13.51
CA LYS A 67 4.00 16.53 12.97
C LYS A 67 2.76 15.90 13.62
N TYR A 68 2.84 14.62 14.00
CA TYR A 68 1.68 13.83 14.48
C TYR A 68 1.63 13.69 15.98
N GLU A 69 2.63 14.21 16.69
CA GLU A 69 2.66 14.22 18.17
C GLU A 69 1.42 14.90 18.74
N GLY A 70 0.73 14.21 19.65
CA GLY A 70 -0.51 14.69 20.26
C GLY A 70 -1.78 14.44 19.45
N HIS A 71 -1.68 14.02 18.19
CA HIS A 71 -2.82 13.70 17.33
C HIS A 71 -3.14 12.20 17.32
N ILE A 72 -2.13 11.35 17.21
CA ILE A 72 -2.28 9.90 17.14
C ILE A 72 -0.97 9.21 17.59
N PRO A 73 -1.04 8.09 18.35
CA PRO A 73 0.13 7.29 18.69
C PRO A 73 0.88 6.79 17.47
N CYS A 74 2.21 6.91 17.46
CA CYS A 74 3.07 6.51 16.35
C CYS A 74 4.17 5.56 16.83
N GLU A 75 4.42 4.49 16.07
CA GLU A 75 5.53 3.56 16.30
C GLU A 75 6.39 3.41 15.05
N LEU A 76 7.69 3.14 15.22
CA LEU A 76 8.62 2.83 14.15
C LEU A 76 9.04 1.37 14.23
N VAL A 77 9.05 0.72 13.06
CA VAL A 77 9.66 -0.59 12.85
C VAL A 77 10.66 -0.51 11.71
N PHE A 78 11.62 -1.43 11.67
CA PHE A 78 12.77 -1.30 10.78
C PHE A 78 12.88 -2.50 9.85
N GLN A 79 12.89 -2.25 8.55
CA GLN A 79 13.20 -3.25 7.55
C GLN A 79 14.71 -3.29 7.26
N SER A 80 15.29 -4.48 7.34
CA SER A 80 16.68 -4.76 6.92
C SER A 80 16.70 -6.01 6.02
N ILE A 81 17.61 -6.06 5.07
CA ILE A 81 17.83 -7.26 4.24
C ILE A 81 18.28 -8.46 5.07
N ASP A 82 18.84 -8.22 6.26
CA ASP A 82 19.31 -9.24 7.21
C ASP A 82 18.23 -9.67 8.23
N ALA A 83 17.05 -9.03 8.21
CA ALA A 83 15.94 -9.40 9.08
C ALA A 83 15.25 -10.66 8.55
N LEU A 84 15.93 -11.81 8.67
CA LEU A 84 15.50 -13.10 8.16
C LEU A 84 15.12 -14.05 9.30
N PRO A 85 14.25 -15.04 9.04
CA PRO A 85 13.96 -16.10 9.98
C PRO A 85 15.22 -16.92 10.30
N GLU A 86 15.22 -17.59 11.47
CA GLU A 86 16.29 -18.48 11.87
C GLU A 86 16.58 -19.54 10.78
N GLY A 87 17.86 -19.77 10.51
CA GLY A 87 18.34 -20.71 9.50
C GLY A 87 18.56 -20.13 8.11
N PHE A 88 18.20 -18.84 7.89
CA PHE A 88 18.46 -18.16 6.62
C PHE A 88 19.49 -17.05 6.78
N THR A 89 20.29 -16.86 5.75
CA THR A 89 21.32 -15.80 5.67
C THR A 89 21.14 -15.02 4.38
N CYS A 90 21.29 -13.70 4.46
CA CYS A 90 21.18 -12.84 3.28
C CYS A 90 22.26 -13.22 2.26
N PRO A 91 21.89 -13.46 0.98
CA PRO A 91 22.87 -13.77 -0.06
C PRO A 91 23.88 -12.62 -0.24
N GLU A 92 25.12 -13.00 -0.48
CA GLU A 92 26.20 -12.04 -0.79
C GLU A 92 25.83 -11.18 -2.01
N GLY A 93 26.05 -9.89 -1.92
CA GLY A 93 25.75 -8.93 -2.99
C GLY A 93 24.28 -8.47 -3.07
N ARG A 94 23.38 -9.00 -2.23
CA ARG A 94 22.00 -8.50 -2.20
C ARG A 94 21.96 -7.13 -1.53
N THR A 95 21.37 -6.16 -2.22
CA THR A 95 21.10 -4.80 -1.71
C THR A 95 19.61 -4.47 -1.72
N LYS A 96 18.82 -5.23 -2.49
CA LYS A 96 17.38 -5.00 -2.64
C LYS A 96 16.62 -5.56 -1.43
N PRO A 97 15.68 -4.78 -0.81
CA PRO A 97 14.77 -5.30 0.22
C PRO A 97 13.96 -6.51 -0.27
N TRP A 98 13.46 -7.32 0.66
CA TRP A 98 12.73 -8.54 0.36
C TRP A 98 11.27 -8.35 -0.06
N GLY A 99 10.84 -7.10 -0.29
CA GLY A 99 9.51 -6.78 -0.78
C GLY A 99 8.56 -6.25 0.30
N THR A 100 7.34 -5.92 -0.13
CA THR A 100 6.35 -5.22 0.70
C THR A 100 5.80 -6.10 1.83
N ASN A 101 5.66 -7.41 1.60
CA ASN A 101 5.20 -8.30 2.67
C ASN A 101 6.26 -8.49 3.75
N HIS A 102 7.53 -8.58 3.37
CA HIS A 102 8.62 -8.60 4.35
C HIS A 102 8.66 -7.30 5.17
N ALA A 103 8.44 -6.14 4.56
CA ALA A 103 8.32 -4.88 5.28
C ALA A 103 7.17 -4.92 6.30
N LEU A 104 6.00 -5.44 5.90
CA LEU A 104 4.84 -5.57 6.75
C LEU A 104 5.09 -6.49 7.95
N MET A 105 5.83 -7.60 7.76
CA MET A 105 6.20 -8.52 8.84
C MET A 105 6.96 -7.86 10.00
N MET A 106 7.64 -6.73 9.77
CA MET A 106 8.31 -5.98 10.82
C MET A 106 7.32 -5.44 11.87
N GLY A 107 6.04 -5.30 11.52
CA GLY A 107 4.96 -4.88 12.41
C GLY A 107 4.46 -5.96 13.38
N ALA A 108 4.84 -7.22 13.21
CA ALA A 108 4.28 -8.36 13.95
C ALA A 108 4.38 -8.25 15.49
N LYS A 109 5.37 -7.51 16.00
CA LYS A 109 5.58 -7.36 17.45
C LYS A 109 4.83 -6.18 18.07
N VAL A 110 4.32 -5.27 17.24
CA VAL A 110 3.70 -4.01 17.68
C VAL A 110 2.23 -3.89 17.29
N ILE A 111 1.72 -4.80 16.46
CA ILE A 111 0.33 -4.80 15.99
C ILE A 111 -0.36 -6.07 16.47
N ASN A 112 -1.38 -5.93 17.32
CA ASN A 112 -2.18 -7.02 17.85
C ASN A 112 -3.68 -6.84 17.56
N GLU A 113 -4.06 -5.72 16.96
CA GLU A 113 -5.39 -5.34 16.53
C GLU A 113 -5.54 -5.48 15.00
N PRO A 114 -6.77 -5.51 14.46
CA PRO A 114 -6.98 -5.39 13.00
C PRO A 114 -6.28 -4.15 12.46
N PHE A 115 -5.70 -4.29 11.27
CA PHE A 115 -4.87 -3.22 10.71
C PHE A 115 -5.00 -3.11 9.20
N ALA A 116 -4.69 -1.93 8.69
CA ALA A 116 -4.53 -1.71 7.26
C ALA A 116 -3.07 -1.37 6.92
N VAL A 117 -2.68 -1.64 5.67
CA VAL A 117 -1.38 -1.28 5.12
C VAL A 117 -1.55 -0.54 3.80
N LEU A 118 -0.70 0.46 3.57
CA LEU A 118 -0.64 1.21 2.32
C LEU A 118 0.76 1.79 2.04
N ASN A 119 0.96 2.28 0.83
CA ASN A 119 2.18 3.02 0.47
C ASN A 119 2.09 4.46 0.99
N CYS A 120 3.15 4.96 1.61
CA CYS A 120 3.16 6.31 2.18
C CYS A 120 3.31 7.43 1.14
N ASP A 121 3.63 7.11 -0.12
CA ASP A 121 3.89 8.05 -1.21
C ASP A 121 2.76 8.10 -2.26
N ASP A 122 1.61 7.50 -1.96
CA ASP A 122 0.42 7.49 -2.79
C ASP A 122 -0.74 8.23 -2.09
N PHE A 123 -1.55 8.96 -2.86
CA PHE A 123 -2.79 9.56 -2.40
C PHE A 123 -3.96 8.63 -2.65
N TYR A 124 -4.71 8.29 -1.60
CA TYR A 124 -5.78 7.30 -1.64
C TYR A 124 -7.19 7.89 -1.56
N ASP A 125 -7.30 9.20 -1.21
CA ASP A 125 -8.56 9.92 -1.02
C ASP A 125 -9.41 9.37 0.15
N ARG A 126 -10.24 10.24 0.71
CA ARG A 126 -10.98 10.07 1.96
C ARG A 126 -11.90 8.84 2.00
N ASP A 127 -12.60 8.57 0.89
CA ASP A 127 -13.58 7.45 0.86
C ASP A 127 -12.91 6.10 1.01
N ALA A 128 -11.70 5.91 0.47
CA ALA A 128 -10.92 4.68 0.65
C ALA A 128 -10.62 4.39 2.14
N PHE A 129 -10.25 5.41 2.90
CA PHE A 129 -10.04 5.27 4.35
C PHE A 129 -11.35 5.00 5.10
N ARG A 130 -12.44 5.66 4.69
CA ARG A 130 -13.76 5.47 5.30
C ARG A 130 -14.23 4.02 5.15
N VAL A 131 -14.16 3.43 3.94
CA VAL A 131 -14.61 2.06 3.72
C VAL A 131 -13.72 1.05 4.44
N MET A 132 -12.40 1.24 4.43
CA MET A 132 -11.45 0.36 5.13
C MET A 132 -11.58 0.48 6.65
N GLY A 133 -11.60 1.71 7.19
CA GLY A 133 -11.73 1.95 8.63
C GLY A 133 -13.04 1.40 9.18
N LYS A 134 -14.15 1.56 8.45
CA LYS A 134 -15.43 0.98 8.80
C LYS A 134 -15.34 -0.55 8.85
N TRP A 135 -14.85 -1.19 7.78
CA TRP A 135 -14.74 -2.64 7.68
C TRP A 135 -13.91 -3.23 8.83
N LEU A 136 -12.72 -2.67 9.10
CA LEU A 136 -11.85 -3.12 10.19
C LEU A 136 -12.49 -2.96 11.58
N SER A 137 -13.24 -1.87 11.80
CA SER A 137 -13.88 -1.59 13.09
C SER A 137 -15.09 -2.47 13.37
N GLU A 138 -15.74 -3.00 12.32
CA GLU A 138 -16.90 -3.89 12.40
C GLU A 138 -16.53 -5.37 12.52
N LEU A 139 -15.25 -5.73 12.38
CA LEU A 139 -14.79 -7.10 12.59
C LEU A 139 -15.07 -7.57 14.02
N PRO A 140 -15.69 -8.75 14.21
CA PRO A 140 -15.84 -9.35 15.53
C PRO A 140 -14.50 -9.54 16.22
N GLU A 141 -14.49 -9.38 17.54
CA GLU A 141 -13.28 -9.64 18.34
C GLU A 141 -12.78 -11.07 18.17
N GLY A 142 -11.48 -11.24 17.97
CA GLY A 142 -10.87 -12.55 17.74
C GLY A 142 -11.06 -13.10 16.31
N SER A 143 -11.57 -12.29 15.36
CA SER A 143 -11.63 -12.69 13.95
C SER A 143 -10.26 -13.07 13.41
N THR A 144 -10.21 -14.14 12.61
CA THR A 144 -9.03 -14.62 11.91
C THR A 144 -9.37 -14.93 10.45
N GLY A 145 -8.38 -14.87 9.55
CA GLY A 145 -8.56 -15.16 8.12
C GLY A 145 -9.55 -14.22 7.43
N LYS A 146 -9.78 -13.03 8.00
CA LYS A 146 -10.63 -11.99 7.42
C LYS A 146 -9.77 -10.85 6.91
N TYR A 147 -9.71 -10.74 5.60
CA TYR A 147 -8.91 -9.74 4.91
C TYR A 147 -9.79 -8.92 3.98
N ALA A 148 -9.32 -7.72 3.65
CA ALA A 148 -9.98 -6.87 2.68
C ALA A 148 -8.95 -6.12 1.83
N MET A 149 -9.41 -5.64 0.70
CA MET A 149 -8.65 -4.77 -0.19
C MET A 149 -9.56 -3.63 -0.65
N VAL A 150 -9.04 -2.40 -0.67
CA VAL A 150 -9.75 -1.32 -1.34
C VAL A 150 -9.64 -1.49 -2.84
N GLY A 151 -10.74 -1.79 -3.50
CA GLY A 151 -10.84 -1.95 -4.95
C GLY A 151 -11.07 -0.59 -5.62
N PHE A 152 -9.99 0.04 -6.10
CA PHE A 152 -10.10 1.28 -6.86
C PHE A 152 -10.61 0.99 -8.27
N ARG A 153 -11.45 1.86 -8.79
CA ARG A 153 -11.89 1.75 -10.19
C ARG A 153 -10.72 2.12 -11.10
N VAL A 154 -10.36 1.26 -12.04
CA VAL A 154 -9.18 1.46 -12.89
C VAL A 154 -9.17 2.83 -13.56
N GLY A 155 -10.33 3.32 -14.00
CA GLY A 155 -10.48 4.65 -14.61
C GLY A 155 -10.08 5.81 -13.70
N ASN A 156 -10.06 5.60 -12.37
CA ASN A 156 -9.67 6.58 -11.36
C ASN A 156 -8.18 6.49 -10.96
N THR A 157 -7.38 5.66 -11.64
CA THR A 157 -5.97 5.37 -11.26
C THR A 157 -5.00 5.55 -12.43
N LEU A 158 -5.45 6.11 -13.54
CA LEU A 158 -4.63 6.30 -14.73
C LEU A 158 -3.73 7.54 -14.62
N SER A 159 -2.64 7.56 -15.39
CA SER A 159 -1.77 8.71 -15.58
C SER A 159 -1.99 9.30 -16.98
N GLU A 160 -1.93 10.62 -17.09
CA GLU A 160 -1.91 11.33 -18.38
C GLU A 160 -0.51 11.25 -19.01
N SER A 161 0.53 10.95 -18.24
CA SER A 161 1.93 10.92 -18.69
C SER A 161 2.32 9.60 -19.37
N GLY A 162 1.46 8.55 -19.32
CA GLY A 162 1.77 7.27 -19.96
C GLY A 162 1.02 6.07 -19.38
N THR A 163 1.56 4.88 -19.69
CA THR A 163 0.99 3.62 -19.18
C THR A 163 1.26 3.44 -17.70
N VAL A 164 0.33 2.79 -16.99
CA VAL A 164 0.47 2.44 -15.57
C VAL A 164 0.43 0.93 -15.37
N SER A 165 1.02 0.45 -14.26
CA SER A 165 0.90 -0.95 -13.80
C SER A 165 -0.11 -1.03 -12.68
N ARG A 166 -1.03 -2.03 -12.75
CA ARG A 166 -2.05 -2.27 -11.72
C ARG A 166 -2.32 -3.75 -11.54
N GLY A 167 -2.55 -4.17 -10.30
CA GLY A 167 -3.12 -5.47 -10.00
C GLY A 167 -4.60 -5.47 -10.35
N VAL A 168 -4.95 -5.96 -11.52
CA VAL A 168 -6.36 -6.10 -11.95
C VAL A 168 -6.99 -7.25 -11.18
N CYS A 169 -8.11 -6.96 -10.50
CA CYS A 169 -8.77 -7.87 -9.58
C CYS A 169 -10.01 -8.48 -10.20
N GLU A 170 -10.23 -9.77 -9.91
CA GLU A 170 -11.48 -10.46 -10.11
C GLU A 170 -12.09 -10.80 -8.74
N ASN A 171 -13.39 -10.72 -8.64
CA ASN A 171 -14.14 -11.06 -7.42
C ASN A 171 -15.39 -11.89 -7.75
N ASP A 172 -15.82 -12.68 -6.78
CA ASP A 172 -17.07 -13.47 -6.88
C ASP A 172 -18.32 -12.60 -6.64
N GLU A 173 -19.50 -13.25 -6.66
CA GLU A 173 -20.81 -12.62 -6.41
C GLU A 173 -20.97 -12.05 -4.99
N HIS A 174 -20.11 -12.45 -4.06
CA HIS A 174 -20.06 -11.98 -2.68
C HIS A 174 -18.99 -10.90 -2.46
N HIS A 175 -18.40 -10.38 -3.54
CA HIS A 175 -17.28 -9.43 -3.52
C HIS A 175 -15.99 -9.96 -2.89
N HIS A 176 -15.82 -11.29 -2.79
CA HIS A 176 -14.54 -11.85 -2.37
C HIS A 176 -13.57 -11.91 -3.55
N LEU A 177 -12.35 -11.46 -3.30
CA LEU A 177 -11.25 -11.51 -4.26
C LEU A 177 -10.97 -12.95 -4.65
N THR A 178 -10.96 -13.23 -5.96
CA THR A 178 -10.65 -14.55 -6.52
C THR A 178 -9.33 -14.57 -7.23
N SER A 179 -8.89 -13.44 -7.79
CA SER A 179 -7.57 -13.31 -8.41
C SER A 179 -7.08 -11.86 -8.44
N VAL A 180 -5.76 -11.69 -8.44
CA VAL A 180 -5.08 -10.42 -8.71
C VAL A 180 -4.02 -10.66 -9.78
N VAL A 181 -4.19 -10.04 -10.94
CA VAL A 181 -3.23 -10.18 -12.04
C VAL A 181 -2.57 -8.84 -12.33
N GLU A 182 -1.26 -8.78 -12.14
CA GLU A 182 -0.49 -7.57 -12.47
C GLU A 182 -0.49 -7.33 -13.97
N ARG A 183 -1.03 -6.19 -14.40
CA ARG A 183 -1.01 -5.71 -15.78
C ARG A 183 -0.09 -4.50 -15.86
N THR A 184 1.05 -4.69 -16.50
CA THR A 184 2.17 -3.74 -16.51
C THR A 184 1.99 -2.55 -17.43
N LYS A 185 1.00 -2.59 -18.33
CA LYS A 185 0.70 -1.49 -19.26
C LYS A 185 -0.81 -1.33 -19.40
N ILE A 186 -1.35 -0.34 -18.69
CA ILE A 186 -2.76 0.05 -18.78
C ILE A 186 -2.80 1.53 -19.20
N GLN A 187 -3.66 1.89 -20.14
CA GLN A 187 -3.83 3.25 -20.60
C GLN A 187 -5.22 3.45 -21.22
N ARG A 188 -5.67 4.69 -21.31
CA ARG A 188 -6.90 5.07 -22.00
C ARG A 188 -6.61 5.40 -23.48
N PHE A 189 -7.37 4.78 -24.39
CA PHE A 189 -7.34 5.05 -25.84
C PHE A 189 -8.76 5.39 -26.29
N ASP A 190 -8.95 6.54 -26.89
CA ASP A 190 -10.24 6.99 -27.44
C ASP A 190 -11.41 6.80 -26.43
N GLY A 191 -11.18 7.15 -25.17
CA GLY A 191 -12.16 7.02 -24.09
C GLY A 191 -12.29 5.63 -23.45
N VAL A 192 -11.61 4.59 -23.98
CA VAL A 192 -11.67 3.21 -23.49
C VAL A 192 -10.39 2.83 -22.76
N VAL A 193 -10.49 2.31 -21.55
CA VAL A 193 -9.35 1.76 -20.82
C VAL A 193 -8.97 0.40 -21.38
N LYS A 194 -7.69 0.22 -21.68
CA LYS A 194 -7.16 -1.05 -22.21
C LYS A 194 -5.85 -1.42 -21.50
N TYR A 195 -5.59 -2.71 -21.39
CA TYR A 195 -4.29 -3.21 -20.98
C TYR A 195 -3.62 -4.01 -22.12
N LEU A 196 -2.29 -4.03 -22.12
CA LEU A 196 -1.53 -4.85 -23.05
C LEU A 196 -1.49 -6.29 -22.52
N ALA A 197 -1.97 -7.23 -23.33
CA ALA A 197 -1.95 -8.66 -23.01
C ALA A 197 -0.51 -9.21 -22.97
N ASP A 198 -0.35 -10.40 -22.39
CA ASP A 198 0.96 -11.04 -22.18
C ASP A 198 1.66 -11.43 -23.50
N ASP A 199 0.92 -11.47 -24.64
CA ASP A 199 1.47 -11.63 -25.98
C ASP A 199 2.27 -10.41 -26.48
N GLY A 200 2.22 -9.30 -25.76
CA GLY A 200 2.95 -8.06 -26.04
C GLY A 200 2.45 -7.28 -27.25
N GLY A 201 1.33 -7.69 -27.87
CA GLY A 201 0.76 -7.06 -29.07
C GLY A 201 -0.72 -6.70 -28.98
N THR A 202 -1.49 -7.44 -28.22
CA THR A 202 -2.95 -7.29 -28.14
C THR A 202 -3.37 -6.34 -27.00
N TRP A 203 -4.15 -5.31 -27.35
CA TRP A 203 -4.77 -4.42 -26.34
C TRP A 203 -6.19 -4.91 -26.03
N VAL A 204 -6.43 -5.26 -24.77
CA VAL A 204 -7.71 -5.77 -24.27
C VAL A 204 -8.45 -4.66 -23.53
N ALA A 205 -9.68 -4.37 -23.93
CA ALA A 205 -10.54 -3.38 -23.27
C ALA A 205 -11.05 -3.92 -21.92
N ILE A 206 -11.08 -3.05 -20.92
CA ILE A 206 -11.70 -3.31 -19.60
C ILE A 206 -12.60 -2.14 -19.20
N PRO A 207 -13.69 -2.39 -18.49
CA PRO A 207 -14.55 -1.33 -17.95
C PRO A 207 -13.78 -0.38 -17.02
N ASP A 208 -14.10 0.90 -17.05
CA ASP A 208 -13.54 1.91 -16.13
C ASP A 208 -13.76 1.55 -14.65
N THR A 209 -14.82 0.78 -14.37
CA THR A 209 -15.19 0.33 -13.02
C THR A 209 -14.47 -0.95 -12.57
N THR A 210 -13.64 -1.55 -13.43
CA THR A 210 -12.88 -2.76 -13.06
C THR A 210 -12.05 -2.47 -11.80
N PRO A 211 -12.16 -3.30 -10.74
CA PRO A 211 -11.40 -3.09 -9.52
C PRO A 211 -9.91 -3.39 -9.74
N VAL A 212 -9.07 -2.52 -9.22
CA VAL A 212 -7.62 -2.69 -9.19
C VAL A 212 -7.06 -2.47 -7.79
N SER A 213 -6.03 -3.23 -7.46
CA SER A 213 -5.26 -3.03 -6.24
C SER A 213 -4.30 -1.86 -6.40
N MET A 214 -4.36 -0.95 -5.41
CA MET A 214 -3.38 0.11 -5.22
C MET A 214 -2.59 -0.09 -3.92
N ASN A 215 -2.46 -1.35 -3.50
CA ASN A 215 -1.73 -1.77 -2.30
C ASN A 215 -2.33 -1.23 -0.98
N PHE A 216 -3.65 -1.02 -0.94
CA PHE A 216 -4.38 -0.69 0.28
C PHE A 216 -5.15 -1.91 0.77
N TRP A 217 -4.57 -2.61 1.75
CA TRP A 217 -5.06 -3.88 2.29
C TRP A 217 -5.45 -3.75 3.75
N GLY A 218 -6.42 -4.57 4.18
CA GLY A 218 -6.84 -4.71 5.57
C GLY A 218 -6.72 -6.16 6.03
N PHE A 219 -6.26 -6.38 7.27
CA PHE A 219 -5.93 -7.70 7.79
C PHE A 219 -6.35 -7.87 9.24
N THR A 220 -6.68 -9.12 9.60
CA THR A 220 -6.66 -9.60 10.98
C THR A 220 -5.24 -9.99 11.39
N PRO A 221 -4.85 -9.93 12.70
CA PRO A 221 -3.46 -10.09 13.14
C PRO A 221 -2.82 -11.46 12.84
N ASP A 222 -3.64 -12.51 12.61
CA ASP A 222 -3.17 -13.83 12.21
C ASP A 222 -2.38 -13.81 10.89
N TYR A 223 -2.56 -12.79 10.06
CA TYR A 223 -1.78 -12.57 8.84
C TYR A 223 -0.27 -12.65 9.07
N PHE A 224 0.22 -12.15 10.20
CA PHE A 224 1.65 -12.18 10.50
C PHE A 224 2.20 -13.60 10.66
N GLN A 225 1.43 -14.52 11.28
CA GLN A 225 1.84 -15.91 11.45
C GLN A 225 1.91 -16.62 10.10
N HIS A 226 0.92 -16.40 9.24
CA HIS A 226 0.92 -16.95 7.88
C HIS A 226 2.08 -16.37 7.05
N SER A 227 2.33 -15.06 7.15
CA SER A 227 3.42 -14.39 6.44
C SER A 227 4.78 -14.95 6.83
N GLU A 228 5.02 -15.24 8.12
CA GLU A 228 6.28 -15.84 8.57
C GLU A 228 6.48 -17.23 7.99
N ALA A 229 5.43 -18.07 8.02
CA ALA A 229 5.49 -19.42 7.48
C ALA A 229 5.80 -19.42 5.98
N TYR A 230 5.09 -18.60 5.21
CA TYR A 230 5.30 -18.52 3.76
C TYR A 230 6.58 -17.79 3.36
N PHE A 231 7.08 -16.89 4.18
CA PHE A 231 8.39 -16.29 3.93
C PHE A 231 9.52 -17.31 4.07
N LYS A 232 9.43 -18.22 5.04
CA LYS A 232 10.35 -19.36 5.15
C LYS A 232 10.28 -20.28 3.92
N GLU A 233 9.09 -20.56 3.42
CA GLU A 233 8.88 -21.32 2.18
C GLU A 233 9.49 -20.59 0.98
N PHE A 234 9.23 -19.28 0.83
CA PHE A 234 9.79 -18.42 -0.21
C PHE A 234 11.34 -18.43 -0.22
N LEU A 235 11.96 -18.32 0.96
CA LEU A 235 13.40 -18.38 1.11
C LEU A 235 13.99 -19.77 0.89
N SER A 236 13.19 -20.84 1.06
CA SER A 236 13.61 -22.22 0.83
C SER A 236 13.67 -22.57 -0.66
N ASP A 237 13.06 -21.79 -1.55
CA ASP A 237 13.19 -21.96 -2.99
C ASP A 237 14.54 -21.37 -3.46
N PRO A 238 15.47 -22.21 -3.99
CA PRO A 238 16.76 -21.76 -4.47
C PRO A 238 16.67 -20.62 -5.49
N LYS A 239 15.63 -20.62 -6.34
CA LYS A 239 15.41 -19.56 -7.34
C LYS A 239 15.25 -18.17 -6.71
N ASN A 240 14.59 -18.10 -5.54
CA ASN A 240 14.39 -16.85 -4.82
C ASN A 240 15.66 -16.39 -4.12
N MET A 241 16.50 -17.32 -3.63
CA MET A 241 17.76 -17.00 -2.98
C MET A 241 18.86 -16.64 -3.98
N GLU A 242 18.91 -17.30 -5.13
CA GLU A 242 19.87 -17.01 -6.20
C GLU A 242 19.55 -15.67 -6.92
N ASN A 243 18.28 -15.31 -7.00
CA ASN A 243 17.86 -14.05 -7.58
C ASN A 243 17.97 -12.90 -6.55
N LEU A 244 19.06 -12.13 -6.60
CA LEU A 244 19.29 -10.99 -5.69
C LEU A 244 18.23 -9.90 -5.75
N LYS A 245 17.27 -9.99 -6.69
CA LYS A 245 16.15 -9.04 -6.87
C LYS A 245 14.78 -9.64 -6.57
N SER A 246 14.70 -10.90 -6.11
CA SER A 246 13.42 -11.51 -5.74
C SER A 246 12.74 -10.74 -4.62
N GLU A 247 11.43 -10.64 -4.67
CA GLU A 247 10.64 -9.89 -3.68
C GLU A 247 9.41 -10.70 -3.26
N PHE A 248 9.14 -10.69 -1.97
CA PHE A 248 7.97 -11.27 -1.35
C PHE A 248 6.91 -10.18 -1.15
N PHE A 249 5.94 -10.12 -2.05
CA PHE A 249 4.92 -9.06 -2.12
C PHE A 249 3.64 -9.43 -1.35
N ILE A 250 2.94 -8.42 -0.86
CA ILE A 250 1.62 -8.59 -0.20
C ILE A 250 0.60 -9.27 -1.14
N PRO A 251 0.41 -8.86 -2.40
CA PRO A 251 -0.53 -9.55 -3.29
C PRO A 251 -0.24 -11.04 -3.48
N LEU A 252 1.04 -11.42 -3.58
CA LEU A 252 1.43 -12.83 -3.68
C LEU A 252 1.00 -13.63 -2.45
N MET A 253 1.18 -13.05 -1.26
CA MET A 253 0.79 -13.66 -0.01
C MET A 253 -0.73 -13.81 0.10
N VAL A 254 -1.48 -12.75 -0.23
CA VAL A 254 -2.95 -12.79 -0.21
C VAL A 254 -3.47 -13.82 -1.20
N ASP A 255 -2.96 -13.83 -2.44
CA ASP A 255 -3.34 -14.79 -3.46
C ASP A 255 -3.17 -16.24 -2.97
N LYS A 256 -2.03 -16.56 -2.35
CA LYS A 256 -1.79 -17.87 -1.77
C LYS A 256 -2.82 -18.23 -0.69
N LEU A 257 -3.10 -17.32 0.24
CA LEU A 257 -4.01 -17.55 1.36
C LEU A 257 -5.47 -17.74 0.93
N ILE A 258 -5.92 -17.03 -0.11
CA ILE A 258 -7.27 -17.23 -0.64
C ILE A 258 -7.38 -18.53 -1.43
N HIS A 259 -6.35 -18.92 -2.20
CA HIS A 259 -6.38 -20.15 -2.99
C HIS A 259 -6.26 -21.41 -2.17
N ASP A 260 -5.55 -21.40 -1.05
CA ASP A 260 -5.49 -22.56 -0.14
C ASP A 260 -6.64 -22.62 0.89
N GLY A 261 -7.56 -21.64 0.83
CA GLY A 261 -8.74 -21.57 1.68
C GLY A 261 -8.47 -21.13 3.12
N THR A 262 -7.27 -20.64 3.41
CA THR A 262 -6.90 -20.16 4.75
C THR A 262 -7.62 -18.86 5.11
N ALA A 263 -7.86 -18.00 4.11
CA ALA A 263 -8.50 -16.71 4.31
C ALA A 263 -9.50 -16.35 3.20
N THR A 264 -10.37 -15.38 3.52
CA THR A 264 -11.19 -14.67 2.54
C THR A 264 -10.73 -13.22 2.47
N CYS A 265 -10.73 -12.63 1.28
CA CYS A 265 -10.39 -11.23 1.08
C CYS A 265 -11.56 -10.50 0.42
N GLU A 266 -12.19 -9.55 1.11
CA GLU A 266 -13.29 -8.76 0.58
C GLU A 266 -12.76 -7.58 -0.25
N VAL A 267 -13.35 -7.34 -1.42
CA VAL A 267 -13.04 -6.18 -2.28
C VAL A 267 -13.97 -5.05 -1.92
N LEU A 268 -13.48 -4.04 -1.24
CA LEU A 268 -14.22 -2.86 -0.81
C LEU A 268 -14.29 -1.85 -1.96
N ASP A 269 -15.49 -1.64 -2.52
CA ASP A 269 -15.66 -0.62 -3.58
C ASP A 269 -15.49 0.78 -3.03
N THR A 270 -14.80 1.62 -3.79
CA THR A 270 -14.63 3.04 -3.50
C THR A 270 -14.80 3.89 -4.75
N THR A 271 -15.29 5.12 -4.55
CA THR A 271 -15.31 6.15 -5.60
C THR A 271 -14.07 7.01 -5.60
N SER A 272 -13.15 6.77 -4.68
CA SER A 272 -11.89 7.51 -4.52
C SER A 272 -11.08 7.58 -5.80
N LYS A 273 -10.35 8.69 -5.93
CA LYS A 273 -9.34 8.88 -6.97
C LYS A 273 -7.97 8.65 -6.36
N TRP A 274 -7.23 7.74 -6.98
CA TRP A 274 -5.84 7.52 -6.62
C TRP A 274 -4.94 8.37 -7.53
N PHE A 275 -3.90 8.96 -6.98
CA PHE A 275 -2.79 9.54 -7.73
C PHE A 275 -1.50 9.55 -6.90
N GLY A 276 -0.37 9.67 -7.58
CA GLY A 276 0.96 9.76 -6.99
C GLY A 276 1.95 10.31 -7.99
N VAL A 277 3.18 10.56 -7.56
CA VAL A 277 4.27 11.00 -8.44
C VAL A 277 5.04 9.75 -8.90
N THR A 278 4.59 9.15 -10.00
CA THR A 278 5.28 8.00 -10.62
C THR A 278 6.44 8.47 -11.47
N TYR A 279 6.21 9.50 -12.27
CA TYR A 279 7.19 10.17 -13.11
C TYR A 279 7.43 11.59 -12.61
N PRO A 280 8.63 12.20 -12.81
CA PRO A 280 8.86 13.60 -12.48
C PRO A 280 7.86 14.55 -13.12
N GLU A 281 7.39 14.21 -14.32
CA GLU A 281 6.41 14.97 -15.09
C GLU A 281 5.01 14.99 -14.45
N ASP A 282 4.68 14.03 -13.58
CA ASP A 282 3.40 13.98 -12.86
C ASP A 282 3.32 15.06 -11.76
N ARG A 283 4.47 15.56 -11.28
CA ARG A 283 4.53 16.46 -10.11
C ARG A 283 3.68 17.73 -10.27
N PRO A 284 3.71 18.47 -11.39
CA PRO A 284 2.86 19.67 -11.55
C PRO A 284 1.37 19.35 -11.49
N ASP A 285 0.94 18.22 -12.07
CA ASP A 285 -0.46 17.77 -12.05
C ASP A 285 -0.89 17.36 -10.62
N VAL A 286 -0.03 16.67 -9.88
CA VAL A 286 -0.29 16.29 -8.49
C VAL A 286 -0.42 17.53 -7.60
N VAL A 287 0.47 18.52 -7.75
CA VAL A 287 0.38 19.80 -7.02
C VAL A 287 -0.93 20.53 -7.35
N ALA A 288 -1.32 20.58 -8.62
CA ALA A 288 -2.58 21.19 -9.04
C ALA A 288 -3.81 20.47 -8.45
N LYS A 289 -3.77 19.13 -8.34
CA LYS A 289 -4.83 18.36 -7.70
C LYS A 289 -4.95 18.65 -6.21
N PHE A 290 -3.84 18.77 -5.49
CA PHE A 290 -3.88 19.15 -4.07
C PHE A 290 -4.35 20.57 -3.87
N GLN A 291 -3.90 21.52 -4.71
CA GLN A 291 -4.42 22.89 -4.69
C GLN A 291 -5.94 22.91 -4.87
N LYS A 292 -6.45 22.15 -5.85
CA LYS A 292 -7.89 22.04 -6.08
C LYS A 292 -8.64 21.46 -4.88
N LEU A 293 -8.12 20.44 -4.22
CA LEU A 293 -8.72 19.84 -3.03
C LEU A 293 -8.79 20.85 -1.87
N ALA A 294 -7.77 21.72 -1.73
CA ALA A 294 -7.77 22.81 -0.76
C ALA A 294 -8.78 23.90 -1.14
N ASP A 295 -8.81 24.35 -2.39
CA ASP A 295 -9.74 25.36 -2.89
C ASP A 295 -11.21 24.91 -2.76
N ASP A 296 -11.48 23.61 -2.96
CA ASP A 296 -12.80 22.99 -2.78
C ASP A 296 -13.16 22.79 -1.29
N GLY A 297 -12.26 23.11 -0.34
CA GLY A 297 -12.47 22.94 1.10
C GLY A 297 -12.54 21.49 1.56
N VAL A 298 -11.99 20.55 0.78
CA VAL A 298 -11.96 19.12 1.14
C VAL A 298 -11.04 18.88 2.34
N TYR A 299 -9.90 19.57 2.39
CA TYR A 299 -8.96 19.54 3.51
C TYR A 299 -8.83 20.92 4.16
N PRO A 300 -8.67 20.99 5.49
CA PRO A 300 -8.44 22.26 6.17
C PRO A 300 -7.04 22.81 5.85
N GLU A 301 -6.87 24.12 5.98
CA GLU A 301 -5.58 24.79 5.82
C GLU A 301 -4.51 24.24 6.79
N LYS A 302 -4.93 23.78 7.97
CA LYS A 302 -4.07 23.15 8.97
C LYS A 302 -4.63 21.80 9.38
N MET A 303 -3.92 20.71 9.06
CA MET A 303 -4.32 19.33 9.38
C MET A 303 -3.84 18.87 10.77
N PHE A 304 -2.67 19.37 11.21
CA PHE A 304 -2.00 19.00 12.45
C PHE A 304 -1.46 20.19 13.23
#